data_7c79dcd521922976c843673f9f3ebb79
#
_entry.id   7c79dcd521922976c843673f9f3ebb79
#
_cell.length_a   1.000
_cell.length_b   1.000
_cell.length_c   1.000
_cell.angle_alpha   90.00
_cell.angle_beta   90.00
_cell.angle_gamma   90.00
#
_symmetry.space_group_name_H-M   'P 1'
#
loop_
_entity.id
_entity.type
_entity.pdbx_description
1 polymer ?
#
loop_
_entity_poly.entity_id
_entity_poly.type
_entity_poly.pdbx_seq_one_letter_code
_entity_poly.pdbx_strand_id
1 'polypeptide(L)'
;PNGEFRKTVNGALVFVKTSDYQRYRTIIKCSDMNCPAVGNIWMGSKVEIGCIQNIWQNADSSCRSINLLKIPADNSVVVIDEQQRYLKHILDEESVVHIFDDNISGQIFISYRPKLDMLITDFRVETNEWELKTSWILCAEEI
;
A
#
# COMPACT_ATOMS: atom_id res chain seq x y z
N PRO A 1 6.90 5.63 7.97
CA PRO A 1 7.69 6.78 7.54
C PRO A 1 9.18 6.43 7.66
N ASN A 2 9.87 6.48 6.51
CA ASN A 2 11.31 6.24 6.47
C ASN A 2 12.06 7.52 6.84
N GLY A 3 12.33 7.67 8.12
CA GLY A 3 13.12 8.77 8.64
C GLY A 3 13.41 8.55 10.11
N GLU A 4 14.51 9.07 10.56
CA GLU A 4 14.96 8.98 11.93
C GLU A 4 15.11 10.37 12.53
N PHE A 5 14.63 10.54 13.75
CA PHE A 5 14.89 11.76 14.49
C PHE A 5 16.29 11.71 15.11
N ARG A 6 17.14 12.63 14.72
CA ARG A 6 18.48 12.78 15.31
C ARG A 6 18.60 14.13 16.00
N LYS A 7 19.35 14.16 17.10
CA LYS A 7 19.72 15.42 17.77
C LYS A 7 21.00 15.93 17.15
N THR A 8 21.00 17.20 16.80
CA THR A 8 22.21 17.92 16.41
C THR A 8 23.09 18.17 17.64
N VAL A 9 24.36 18.54 17.41
CA VAL A 9 25.30 18.92 18.48
C VAL A 9 24.76 20.02 19.39
N ASN A 10 23.90 20.89 18.86
CA ASN A 10 23.25 21.98 19.60
C ASN A 10 21.92 21.57 20.26
N GLY A 11 21.59 20.25 20.27
CA GLY A 11 20.39 19.72 20.90
C GLY A 11 19.09 19.89 20.09
N ALA A 12 19.14 20.50 18.91
CA ALA A 12 17.97 20.61 18.06
C ALA A 12 17.57 19.26 17.48
N LEU A 13 16.26 18.95 17.49
CA LEU A 13 15.72 17.72 16.93
C LEU A 13 15.54 17.91 15.42
N VAL A 14 16.22 17.08 14.64
CA VAL A 14 16.12 17.11 13.16
C VAL A 14 15.60 15.77 12.66
N PHE A 15 14.61 15.81 11.79
CA PHE A 15 14.13 14.63 11.10
C PHE A 15 14.99 14.38 9.85
N VAL A 16 15.78 13.31 9.89
CA VAL A 16 16.59 12.89 8.75
C VAL A 16 15.78 11.93 7.90
N LYS A 17 15.30 12.40 6.77
CA LYS A 17 14.56 11.60 5.78
C LYS A 17 15.58 10.93 4.85
N THR A 18 15.54 9.60 4.78
CA THR A 18 16.54 8.83 4.04
C THR A 18 16.21 8.73 2.53
N SER A 19 14.94 8.95 2.15
CA SER A 19 14.52 9.00 0.74
C SER A 19 13.20 9.77 0.61
N ASP A 20 12.95 10.34 -0.57
CA ASP A 20 11.67 10.99 -0.88
C ASP A 20 10.53 9.98 -1.11
N TYR A 21 10.83 8.68 -1.12
CA TYR A 21 9.86 7.62 -1.32
C TYR A 21 9.44 7.01 0.03
N GLN A 22 8.15 7.04 0.29
CA GLN A 22 7.55 6.26 1.36
C GLN A 22 7.57 4.79 0.97
N ARG A 23 8.21 3.95 1.80
CA ARG A 23 8.16 2.50 1.67
C ARG A 23 7.12 1.95 2.63
N TYR A 24 6.38 0.98 2.16
CA TYR A 24 5.35 0.32 2.95
C TYR A 24 5.90 -0.95 3.61
N ARG A 25 5.41 -1.19 4.82
CA ARG A 25 5.65 -2.43 5.54
C ARG A 25 4.31 -3.09 5.83
N THR A 26 4.24 -4.38 5.58
CA THR A 26 3.05 -5.19 5.82
C THR A 26 3.36 -6.29 6.82
N ILE A 27 2.44 -6.52 7.76
CA ILE A 27 2.47 -7.65 8.69
C ILE A 27 1.17 -8.40 8.55
N ILE A 28 1.25 -9.64 8.09
CA ILE A 28 0.10 -10.53 7.95
C ILE A 28 0.17 -11.55 9.07
N LYS A 29 -0.90 -11.61 9.88
CA LYS A 29 -1.05 -12.58 10.96
C LYS A 29 -2.26 -13.44 10.67
N CYS A 30 -2.11 -14.74 10.78
CA CYS A 30 -3.20 -15.68 10.58
C CYS A 30 -3.16 -16.78 11.63
N SER A 31 -4.33 -17.30 11.98
CA SER A 31 -4.48 -18.48 12.81
C SER A 31 -5.50 -19.38 12.13
N ASP A 32 -5.09 -20.59 11.79
CA ASP A 32 -5.91 -21.55 11.05
C ASP A 32 -5.66 -22.97 11.56
N MET A 33 -6.47 -23.90 11.12
CA MET A 33 -6.30 -25.34 11.43
C MET A 33 -5.12 -25.97 10.70
N ASN A 34 -4.71 -25.40 9.57
CA ASN A 34 -3.60 -25.88 8.75
C ASN A 34 -2.63 -24.76 8.39
N CYS A 35 -1.35 -25.09 8.33
CA CYS A 35 -0.36 -24.19 7.77
C CYS A 35 -0.64 -23.99 6.27
N PRO A 36 -0.65 -22.74 5.76
CA PRO A 36 -0.80 -22.53 4.34
C PRO A 36 0.35 -23.22 3.58
N ALA A 37 0.02 -23.79 2.43
CA ALA A 37 0.99 -24.45 1.54
C ALA A 37 1.86 -23.39 0.82
N VAL A 38 2.61 -22.63 1.58
CA VAL A 38 3.53 -21.58 1.08
C VAL A 38 4.92 -22.14 0.85
N GLY A 39 5.02 -23.24 0.13
CA GLY A 39 6.26 -23.99 -0.06
C GLY A 39 7.43 -23.22 -0.68
N ASN A 40 7.20 -22.01 -1.18
CA ASN A 40 8.21 -21.17 -1.83
C ASN A 40 8.38 -19.79 -1.17
N ILE A 41 7.81 -19.59 0.00
CA ILE A 41 7.92 -18.32 0.71
C ILE A 41 8.98 -18.43 1.81
N TRP A 42 10.10 -17.71 1.64
CA TRP A 42 11.22 -17.67 2.57
C TRP A 42 11.62 -16.22 2.85
N MET A 43 12.38 -16.00 3.91
CA MET A 43 13.07 -14.73 4.11
C MET A 43 13.93 -14.40 2.88
N GLY A 44 13.77 -13.18 2.35
CA GLY A 44 14.44 -12.74 1.13
C GLY A 44 13.69 -13.05 -0.17
N SER A 45 12.54 -13.75 -0.13
CA SER A 45 11.70 -13.94 -1.31
C SER A 45 11.01 -12.64 -1.71
N LYS A 46 10.96 -12.39 -3.02
CA LYS A 46 10.19 -11.29 -3.59
C LYS A 46 8.77 -11.76 -3.88
N VAL A 47 7.81 -10.98 -3.47
CA VAL A 47 6.38 -11.27 -3.65
C VAL A 47 5.63 -9.99 -4.01
N GLU A 48 4.59 -10.12 -4.82
CA GLU A 48 3.62 -9.05 -5.03
C GLU A 48 2.51 -9.19 -4.00
N ILE A 49 2.26 -8.12 -3.23
CA ILE A 49 1.21 -8.09 -2.22
C ILE A 49 0.19 -7.01 -2.57
N GLY A 50 -1.08 -7.43 -2.75
CA GLY A 50 -2.21 -6.53 -2.80
C GLY A 50 -2.58 -6.05 -1.40
N CYS A 51 -2.38 -4.77 -1.11
CA CYS A 51 -2.69 -4.21 0.20
C CYS A 51 -4.21 -4.05 0.39
N ILE A 52 -4.69 -4.27 1.62
CA ILE A 52 -6.10 -4.02 1.96
C ILE A 52 -6.33 -2.53 2.24
N GLN A 53 -5.31 -1.83 2.70
CA GLN A 53 -5.41 -0.41 3.03
C GLN A 53 -5.39 0.44 1.77
N ASN A 54 -6.36 1.34 1.66
CA ASN A 54 -6.37 2.33 0.60
C ASN A 54 -5.32 3.40 0.84
N ILE A 55 -4.71 3.85 -0.25
CA ILE A 55 -3.94 5.09 -0.29
C ILE A 55 -4.73 6.17 -1.02
N TRP A 56 -4.49 7.41 -0.66
CA TRP A 56 -5.16 8.56 -1.22
C TRP A 56 -4.18 9.45 -1.98
N GLN A 57 -4.64 9.95 -3.10
CA GLN A 57 -3.92 10.91 -3.93
C GLN A 57 -4.85 12.05 -4.33
N ASN A 58 -4.36 13.28 -4.24
CA ASN A 58 -5.14 14.45 -4.61
C ASN A 58 -4.69 14.99 -5.96
N ALA A 59 -5.62 15.58 -6.68
CA ALA A 59 -5.35 16.27 -7.93
C ALA A 59 -6.21 17.53 -8.05
N ASP A 60 -5.80 18.45 -8.91
CA ASP A 60 -6.56 19.64 -9.21
C ASP A 60 -7.75 19.30 -10.13
N SER A 61 -8.82 20.06 -10.00
CA SER A 61 -10.03 19.93 -10.82
C SER A 61 -9.79 20.10 -12.33
N SER A 62 -8.71 20.77 -12.71
CA SER A 62 -8.30 20.92 -14.12
C SER A 62 -7.62 19.68 -14.69
N CYS A 63 -7.14 18.76 -13.84
CA CYS A 63 -6.48 17.53 -14.26
C CYS A 63 -7.52 16.52 -14.78
N ARG A 64 -7.33 16.04 -16.01
CA ARG A 64 -8.17 15.00 -16.62
C ARG A 64 -7.45 13.64 -16.70
N SER A 65 -6.14 13.64 -16.58
CA SER A 65 -5.29 12.46 -16.58
C SER A 65 -4.34 12.53 -15.40
N ILE A 66 -4.40 11.53 -14.53
CA ILE A 66 -3.66 11.52 -13.27
C ILE A 66 -2.87 10.22 -13.19
N ASN A 67 -1.55 10.34 -13.08
CA ASN A 67 -0.67 9.21 -12.86
C ASN A 67 -0.74 8.75 -11.41
N LEU A 68 -1.05 7.48 -11.19
CA LEU A 68 -1.02 6.90 -9.86
C LEU A 68 0.42 6.65 -9.41
N LEU A 69 0.69 6.89 -8.13
CA LEU A 69 2.01 6.69 -7.54
C LEU A 69 2.41 5.21 -7.42
N LYS A 70 1.42 4.34 -7.34
CA LYS A 70 1.59 2.88 -7.23
C LYS A 70 0.62 2.18 -8.17
N ILE A 71 0.94 0.94 -8.52
CA ILE A 71 0.04 0.10 -9.32
C ILE A 71 -1.20 -0.24 -8.48
N PRO A 72 -2.40 0.06 -8.97
CA PRO A 72 -3.62 -0.24 -8.22
C PRO A 72 -3.99 -1.73 -8.31
N ALA A 73 -4.59 -2.25 -7.25
CA ALA A 73 -5.28 -3.54 -7.32
C ALA A 73 -6.52 -3.45 -8.21
N ASP A 74 -6.88 -4.56 -8.83
CA ASP A 74 -7.99 -4.61 -9.78
C ASP A 74 -9.30 -4.12 -9.15
N ASN A 75 -10.03 -3.29 -9.87
CA ASN A 75 -11.30 -2.70 -9.44
C ASN A 75 -11.25 -1.94 -8.09
N SER A 76 -10.09 -1.44 -7.67
CA SER A 76 -9.96 -0.74 -6.39
C SER A 76 -9.97 0.79 -6.52
N VAL A 77 -9.85 1.32 -7.72
CA VAL A 77 -9.76 2.77 -7.94
C VAL A 77 -11.12 3.43 -7.79
N VAL A 78 -11.18 4.42 -6.91
CA VAL A 78 -12.35 5.25 -6.67
C VAL A 78 -11.94 6.72 -6.81
N VAL A 79 -12.68 7.48 -7.60
CA VAL A 79 -12.44 8.91 -7.82
C VAL A 79 -13.64 9.69 -7.34
N ILE A 80 -13.42 10.65 -6.46
CA ILE A 80 -14.46 11.53 -5.92
C ILE A 80 -14.02 13.00 -5.98
N ASP A 81 -14.99 13.88 -5.98
CA ASP A 81 -14.76 15.34 -5.83
C ASP A 81 -14.90 15.80 -4.37
N GLU A 82 -14.73 17.09 -4.09
CA GLU A 82 -14.90 17.67 -2.73
C GLU A 82 -16.31 17.48 -2.16
N GLN A 83 -17.32 17.29 -2.99
CA GLN A 83 -18.69 17.02 -2.57
C GLN A 83 -18.96 15.51 -2.41
N GLN A 84 -17.92 14.68 -2.46
CA GLN A 84 -17.99 13.21 -2.36
C GLN A 84 -18.84 12.55 -3.46
N ARG A 85 -18.95 13.18 -4.61
CA ARG A 85 -19.59 12.58 -5.77
C ARG A 85 -18.61 11.72 -6.52
N TYR A 86 -19.05 10.52 -6.92
CA TYR A 86 -18.25 9.62 -7.73
C TYR A 86 -18.09 10.17 -9.13
N LEU A 87 -16.85 10.26 -9.61
CA LEU A 87 -16.52 10.73 -10.95
C LEU A 87 -16.33 9.55 -11.90
N LYS A 88 -16.86 9.70 -13.13
CA LYS A 88 -16.64 8.71 -14.18
C LYS A 88 -15.19 8.75 -14.63
N HIS A 89 -14.54 7.61 -14.59
CA HIS A 89 -13.13 7.45 -14.93
C HIS A 89 -12.85 6.11 -15.60
N ILE A 90 -11.72 6.05 -16.31
CA ILE A 90 -11.12 4.82 -16.83
C ILE A 90 -9.68 4.78 -16.36
N LEU A 91 -9.22 3.59 -15.96
CA LEU A 91 -7.83 3.28 -15.66
C LEU A 91 -7.21 2.60 -16.88
N ASP A 92 -6.08 3.11 -17.35
CA ASP A 92 -5.32 2.49 -18.43
C ASP A 92 -4.25 1.50 -17.90
N GLU A 93 -3.57 0.83 -18.82
CA GLU A 93 -2.55 -0.17 -18.50
C GLU A 93 -1.29 0.45 -17.86
N GLU A 94 -1.07 1.75 -18.03
CA GLU A 94 0.06 2.50 -17.46
C GLU A 94 -0.25 3.07 -16.07
N SER A 95 -1.35 2.67 -15.45
CA SER A 95 -1.84 3.20 -14.17
C SER A 95 -2.15 4.70 -14.19
N VAL A 96 -2.67 5.18 -15.32
CA VAL A 96 -3.18 6.54 -15.47
C VAL A 96 -4.71 6.53 -15.38
N VAL A 97 -5.25 7.37 -14.51
CA VAL A 97 -6.69 7.57 -14.37
C VAL A 97 -7.12 8.70 -15.29
N HIS A 98 -8.03 8.40 -16.23
CA HIS A 98 -8.65 9.37 -17.12
C HIS A 98 -10.07 9.69 -16.64
N ILE A 99 -10.35 10.97 -16.41
CA ILE A 99 -11.63 11.44 -15.88
C ILE A 99 -12.45 12.04 -17.01
N PHE A 100 -13.69 11.59 -17.17
CA PHE A 100 -14.62 12.01 -18.22
C PHE A 100 -15.76 12.89 -17.72
N ASP A 101 -15.82 13.19 -16.43
CA ASP A 101 -16.88 13.98 -15.85
C ASP A 101 -16.62 15.48 -16.08
N ASP A 102 -17.63 16.23 -16.57
CA ASP A 102 -17.51 17.65 -16.89
C ASP A 102 -17.75 18.54 -15.67
N ASN A 103 -18.52 18.07 -14.69
CA ASN A 103 -18.93 18.82 -13.52
C ASN A 103 -18.15 18.40 -12.28
N ILE A 104 -16.92 18.85 -12.18
CA ILE A 104 -16.05 18.57 -11.02
C ILE A 104 -16.08 19.78 -10.08
N SER A 105 -16.41 19.52 -8.83
CA SER A 105 -16.43 20.54 -7.76
C SER A 105 -15.18 20.45 -6.91
N GLY A 106 -14.30 21.45 -7.02
CA GLY A 106 -13.09 21.53 -6.21
C GLY A 106 -12.02 20.54 -6.57
N GLN A 107 -11.30 20.04 -5.57
CA GLN A 107 -10.22 19.06 -5.76
C GLN A 107 -10.76 17.66 -6.06
N ILE A 108 -9.94 16.88 -6.74
CA ILE A 108 -10.19 15.48 -7.05
C ILE A 108 -9.42 14.63 -6.04
N PHE A 109 -10.10 13.64 -5.45
CA PHE A 109 -9.52 12.66 -4.53
C PHE A 109 -9.60 11.28 -5.16
N ILE A 110 -8.44 10.62 -5.27
CA ILE A 110 -8.34 9.27 -5.81
C ILE A 110 -7.94 8.34 -4.67
N SER A 111 -8.72 7.29 -4.47
CA SER A 111 -8.46 6.25 -3.49
C SER A 111 -8.28 4.92 -4.21
N TYR A 112 -7.27 4.16 -3.84
CA TYR A 112 -7.06 2.83 -4.39
C TYR A 112 -6.21 1.97 -3.46
N ARG A 113 -6.34 0.65 -3.59
CA ARG A 113 -5.48 -0.31 -2.90
C ARG A 113 -4.25 -0.57 -3.77
N PRO A 114 -3.04 -0.35 -3.27
CA PRO A 114 -1.84 -0.61 -4.06
C PRO A 114 -1.49 -2.10 -4.13
N LYS A 115 -0.95 -2.50 -5.27
CA LYS A 115 -0.14 -3.72 -5.41
C LYS A 115 1.32 -3.33 -5.22
N LEU A 116 2.01 -3.97 -4.32
CA LEU A 116 3.38 -3.64 -3.95
C LEU A 116 4.30 -4.82 -4.17
N ASP A 117 5.44 -4.57 -4.80
CA ASP A 117 6.55 -5.51 -4.85
C ASP A 117 7.29 -5.47 -3.51
N MET A 118 7.26 -6.57 -2.78
CA MET A 118 7.75 -6.64 -1.42
C MET A 118 8.77 -7.75 -1.25
N LEU A 119 9.71 -7.51 -0.34
CA LEU A 119 10.67 -8.48 0.14
C LEU A 119 10.19 -9.04 1.48
N ILE A 120 10.16 -10.34 1.63
CA ILE A 120 9.83 -10.99 2.90
C ILE A 120 11.01 -10.84 3.85
N THR A 121 10.78 -10.14 4.96
CA THR A 121 11.79 -9.88 5.99
C THR A 121 11.72 -10.86 7.15
N ASP A 122 10.55 -11.43 7.42
CA ASP A 122 10.36 -12.45 8.45
C ASP A 122 9.15 -13.35 8.12
N PHE A 123 9.29 -14.63 8.38
CA PHE A 123 8.21 -15.60 8.28
C PHE A 123 8.35 -16.62 9.40
N ARG A 124 7.32 -16.70 10.27
CA ARG A 124 7.29 -17.61 11.42
C ARG A 124 6.00 -18.42 11.39
N VAL A 125 6.12 -19.68 11.70
CA VAL A 125 4.99 -20.60 11.87
C VAL A 125 5.09 -21.20 13.26
N GLU A 126 4.01 -21.10 14.03
CA GLU A 126 3.87 -21.72 15.35
C GLU A 126 2.72 -22.70 15.31
N THR A 127 2.99 -23.93 15.70
CA THR A 127 1.97 -25.00 15.74
C THR A 127 1.69 -25.36 17.20
N ASN A 128 0.45 -25.26 17.62
CA ASN A 128 -0.02 -25.76 18.89
C ASN A 128 -0.70 -27.12 18.68
N GLU A 129 0.01 -28.19 18.99
CA GLU A 129 -0.49 -29.56 18.78
C GLU A 129 -1.69 -29.91 19.67
N TRP A 130 -1.78 -29.30 20.84
CA TRP A 130 -2.88 -29.52 21.78
C TRP A 130 -4.20 -28.89 21.32
N GLU A 131 -4.13 -27.73 20.70
CA GLU A 131 -5.30 -27.01 20.22
C GLU A 131 -5.60 -27.29 18.75
N LEU A 132 -4.77 -28.07 18.06
CA LEU A 132 -4.83 -28.32 16.61
C LEU A 132 -4.91 -27.01 15.80
N LYS A 133 -4.17 -26.01 16.26
CA LYS A 133 -4.10 -24.70 15.62
C LYS A 133 -2.70 -24.39 15.16
N THR A 134 -2.61 -23.79 13.98
CA THR A 134 -1.38 -23.25 13.43
C THR A 134 -1.53 -21.75 13.29
N SER A 135 -0.61 -21.00 13.88
CA SER A 135 -0.50 -19.56 13.67
C SER A 135 0.74 -19.24 12.86
N TRP A 136 0.65 -18.23 12.02
CA TRP A 136 1.79 -17.78 11.24
C TRP A 136 1.80 -16.26 11.10
N ILE A 137 2.99 -15.73 11.00
CA ILE A 137 3.25 -14.30 10.84
C ILE A 137 4.19 -14.13 9.66
N LEU A 138 3.82 -13.28 8.74
CA LEU A 138 4.63 -12.86 7.61
C LEU A 138 4.85 -11.36 7.69
N CYS A 139 6.11 -10.94 7.65
CA CYS A 139 6.50 -9.54 7.54
C CYS A 139 7.13 -9.30 6.17
N ALA A 140 6.71 -8.25 5.50
CA ALA A 140 7.27 -7.87 4.22
C ALA A 140 7.46 -6.35 4.14
N GLU A 141 8.50 -5.92 3.42
CA GLU A 141 8.82 -4.52 3.19
C GLU A 141 8.95 -4.26 1.69
N GLU A 142 8.47 -3.11 1.25
CA GLU A 142 8.54 -2.68 -0.15
C GLU A 142 10.00 -2.51 -0.59
N ILE A 143 10.30 -2.98 -1.80
CA ILE A 143 11.63 -2.93 -2.40
C ILE A 143 11.92 -1.55 -3.00
#